data_f8b780f8af3e9084f09651d4d482a309
#
_entry.id   f8b780f8af3e9084f09651d4d482a309
#
_cell.length_a   1.000
_cell.length_b   1.000
_cell.length_c   1.000
_cell.angle_alpha   90.00
_cell.angle_beta   90.00
_cell.angle_gamma   90.00
#
_symmetry.space_group_name_H-M   'P 1'
#
loop_
_entity.id
_entity.type
_entity.pdbx_description
1 polymer ?
#
loop_
_entity_poly.entity_id
_entity_poly.type
_entity_poly.pdbx_seq_one_letter_code
_entity_poly.pdbx_strand_id
1 'polypeptide(L)'
;MRKLLPPVAVLVASLFASFVSAAADPVYTVVKIDLRTEKLELFLNDDAGIAFKRFDRLDAWLKTHGNRQLSFAVNAGMYHADFSPVGLFVRDGREEAPLNLSSGTGNFFLKPNGVFLVSDAGPRVVESSEYPALVKSGMGIRLATQSGPLLLRHGVLHPALIPNSDSRKIRNGVGISGHTAVFVISDTPVNFYEFALYFRDVLHCRDALYLDGTVSALHSNALRRSDFVRELGPILGVALP
;
A
#
# COMPACT_ATOMS: atom_id res chain seq x y z
N MET A 1 75.26 -9.62 46.34
CA MET A 1 74.72 -9.74 45.00
C MET A 1 73.20 -9.96 45.11
N ARG A 2 72.39 -8.87 44.88
CA ARG A 2 70.89 -8.92 44.84
C ARG A 2 70.46 -9.17 43.39
N LYS A 3 69.77 -10.32 43.16
CA LYS A 3 69.15 -10.58 41.85
C LYS A 3 67.87 -9.84 41.77
N LEU A 4 67.74 -8.92 40.76
CA LEU A 4 66.51 -8.27 40.36
C LEU A 4 65.68 -9.25 39.53
N LEU A 5 64.43 -9.44 39.90
CA LEU A 5 63.42 -10.12 39.10
C LEU A 5 62.83 -9.15 38.05
N PRO A 6 62.52 -9.62 36.83
CA PRO A 6 61.92 -8.78 35.82
C PRO A 6 60.39 -8.52 36.08
N PRO A 7 59.84 -7.41 35.62
CA PRO A 7 58.43 -7.08 35.80
C PRO A 7 57.54 -7.99 34.96
N VAL A 8 56.49 -8.52 35.58
CA VAL A 8 55.42 -9.23 34.90
C VAL A 8 54.50 -8.22 34.19
N ALA A 9 54.50 -8.24 32.87
CA ALA A 9 53.54 -7.47 32.07
C ALA A 9 52.18 -8.15 32.08
N VAL A 10 51.17 -7.52 32.70
CA VAL A 10 49.78 -7.97 32.66
C VAL A 10 49.15 -7.43 31.39
N LEU A 11 48.86 -8.31 30.43
CA LEU A 11 48.13 -7.99 29.19
C LEU A 11 46.65 -7.99 29.52
N VAL A 12 46.04 -6.80 29.62
CA VAL A 12 44.58 -6.65 29.72
C VAL A 12 43.98 -6.72 28.32
N ALA A 13 43.44 -7.86 27.95
CA ALA A 13 42.67 -8.05 26.73
C ALA A 13 41.25 -7.48 26.93
N SER A 14 40.98 -6.30 26.37
CA SER A 14 39.63 -5.71 26.35
C SER A 14 38.78 -6.43 25.29
N LEU A 15 37.89 -7.31 25.73
CA LEU A 15 36.83 -7.88 24.87
C LEU A 15 35.79 -6.75 24.55
N PHE A 16 35.86 -6.18 23.36
CA PHE A 16 34.76 -5.41 22.83
C PHE A 16 33.66 -6.35 22.35
N ALA A 17 32.64 -6.58 23.17
CA ALA A 17 31.42 -7.24 22.75
C ALA A 17 30.66 -6.26 21.85
N SER A 18 30.70 -6.48 20.54
CA SER A 18 29.86 -5.76 19.58
C SER A 18 28.41 -6.25 19.80
N PHE A 19 27.59 -5.43 20.46
CA PHE A 19 26.15 -5.63 20.49
C PHE A 19 25.61 -5.35 19.09
N VAL A 20 25.40 -6.39 18.31
CA VAL A 20 24.55 -6.31 17.12
C VAL A 20 23.12 -6.13 17.64
N SER A 21 22.64 -4.90 17.61
CA SER A 21 21.23 -4.62 17.84
C SER A 21 20.43 -5.31 16.75
N ALA A 22 19.77 -6.40 17.07
CA ALA A 22 18.78 -6.99 16.16
C ALA A 22 17.69 -5.95 15.94
N ALA A 23 17.52 -5.51 14.69
CA ALA A 23 16.38 -4.65 14.33
C ALA A 23 15.10 -5.41 14.69
N ALA A 24 14.19 -4.74 15.40
CA ALA A 24 12.89 -5.35 15.72
C ALA A 24 12.18 -5.73 14.42
N ASP A 25 11.48 -6.87 14.42
CA ASP A 25 10.70 -7.32 13.28
C ASP A 25 9.69 -6.26 12.85
N PRO A 26 9.47 -6.08 11.54
CA PRO A 26 8.47 -5.13 11.04
C PRO A 26 7.07 -5.46 11.56
N VAL A 27 6.33 -4.42 11.96
CA VAL A 27 4.95 -4.54 12.43
C VAL A 27 4.01 -4.07 11.32
N TYR A 28 2.92 -4.83 11.11
CA TYR A 28 1.94 -4.58 10.06
C TYR A 28 0.51 -4.64 10.59
N THR A 29 -0.33 -3.73 10.13
CA THR A 29 -1.79 -3.82 10.27
C THR A 29 -2.39 -4.34 8.97
N VAL A 30 -3.23 -5.37 9.06
CA VAL A 30 -3.87 -6.04 7.93
C VAL A 30 -5.38 -5.91 8.05
N VAL A 31 -6.05 -5.47 6.98
CA VAL A 31 -7.50 -5.48 6.84
C VAL A 31 -7.88 -6.29 5.60
N LYS A 32 -8.79 -7.24 5.78
CA LYS A 32 -9.27 -8.13 4.70
C LYS A 32 -10.71 -7.77 4.38
N ILE A 33 -10.99 -7.48 3.12
CA ILE A 33 -12.31 -7.13 2.60
C ILE A 33 -12.77 -8.25 1.65
N ASP A 34 -13.78 -9.01 2.07
CA ASP A 34 -14.39 -10.05 1.22
C ASP A 34 -15.42 -9.40 0.29
N LEU A 35 -15.08 -9.29 -0.98
CA LEU A 35 -15.91 -8.59 -1.98
C LEU A 35 -17.17 -9.37 -2.42
N ARG A 36 -17.42 -10.54 -1.83
CA ARG A 36 -18.72 -11.24 -1.95
C ARG A 36 -19.77 -10.69 -0.98
N THR A 37 -19.32 -10.10 0.13
CA THR A 37 -20.17 -9.61 1.23
C THR A 37 -20.02 -8.12 1.50
N GLU A 38 -18.90 -7.52 1.10
CA GLU A 38 -18.57 -6.12 1.36
C GLU A 38 -18.42 -5.34 0.04
N LYS A 39 -19.00 -4.16 -0.03
CA LYS A 39 -18.89 -3.27 -1.19
C LYS A 39 -17.72 -2.31 -0.99
N LEU A 40 -16.61 -2.59 -1.64
CA LEU A 40 -15.50 -1.65 -1.74
C LEU A 40 -15.83 -0.58 -2.77
N GLU A 41 -15.59 0.68 -2.43
CA GLU A 41 -15.85 1.86 -3.25
C GLU A 41 -14.58 2.71 -3.38
N LEU A 42 -14.54 3.53 -4.44
CA LEU A 42 -13.42 4.44 -4.70
C LEU A 42 -13.95 5.88 -4.67
N PHE A 43 -13.32 6.71 -3.84
CA PHE A 43 -13.71 8.09 -3.58
C PHE A 43 -12.58 9.05 -3.96
N LEU A 44 -12.94 10.23 -4.42
CA LEU A 44 -12.00 11.32 -4.70
C LEU A 44 -12.61 12.67 -4.32
N ASN A 45 -13.73 13.02 -4.92
CA ASN A 45 -14.40 14.31 -4.79
C ASN A 45 -15.84 14.12 -4.33
N ASP A 46 -16.39 15.16 -3.69
CA ASP A 46 -17.83 15.32 -3.47
C ASP A 46 -18.57 15.73 -4.75
N ASP A 47 -19.89 15.96 -4.64
CA ASP A 47 -20.75 16.33 -5.76
C ASP A 47 -20.44 17.71 -6.36
N ALA A 48 -19.73 18.58 -5.61
CA ALA A 48 -19.24 19.88 -6.08
C ALA A 48 -17.86 19.80 -6.73
N GLY A 49 -17.27 18.58 -6.83
CA GLY A 49 -15.94 18.37 -7.36
C GLY A 49 -14.80 18.69 -6.38
N ILE A 50 -15.12 18.89 -5.09
CA ILE A 50 -14.11 19.20 -4.06
C ILE A 50 -13.55 17.91 -3.50
N ALA A 51 -12.23 17.75 -3.56
CA ALA A 51 -11.56 16.56 -3.04
C ALA A 51 -11.80 16.35 -1.54
N PHE A 52 -12.09 15.12 -1.15
CA PHE A 52 -12.32 14.77 0.26
C PHE A 52 -11.07 14.98 1.10
N LYS A 53 -9.91 14.56 0.63
CA LYS A 53 -8.60 14.74 1.25
C LYS A 53 -8.40 14.05 2.61
N ARG A 54 -9.48 13.68 3.31
CA ARG A 54 -9.46 13.16 4.68
C ARG A 54 -10.60 12.16 4.89
N PHE A 55 -10.36 11.16 5.73
CA PHE A 55 -11.37 10.16 6.07
C PHE A 55 -12.57 10.76 6.83
N ASP A 56 -12.33 11.69 7.74
CA ASP A 56 -13.40 12.35 8.50
C ASP A 56 -14.33 13.22 7.62
N ARG A 57 -13.79 13.87 6.58
CA ARG A 57 -14.60 14.62 5.60
C ARG A 57 -15.41 13.67 4.72
N LEU A 58 -14.82 12.57 4.28
CA LEU A 58 -15.54 11.52 3.55
C LEU A 58 -16.65 10.93 4.41
N ASP A 59 -16.38 10.59 5.69
CA ASP A 59 -17.37 10.04 6.60
C ASP A 59 -18.55 11.03 6.87
N ALA A 60 -18.23 12.30 7.04
CA ALA A 60 -19.25 13.35 7.19
C ALA A 60 -20.15 13.48 5.94
N TRP A 61 -19.54 13.40 4.75
CA TRP A 61 -20.28 13.42 3.48
C TRP A 61 -21.18 12.18 3.34
N LEU A 62 -20.66 10.99 3.63
CA LEU A 62 -21.41 9.72 3.57
C LEU A 62 -22.65 9.75 4.49
N LYS A 63 -22.55 10.34 5.69
CA LYS A 63 -23.68 10.51 6.62
C LYS A 63 -24.80 11.36 6.04
N THR A 64 -24.45 12.42 5.33
CA THR A 64 -25.43 13.33 4.73
C THR A 64 -25.96 12.83 3.38
N HIS A 65 -25.23 11.97 2.68
CA HIS A 65 -25.53 11.46 1.32
C HIS A 65 -25.87 9.97 1.32
N GLY A 66 -26.76 9.53 2.18
CA GLY A 66 -27.22 8.14 2.23
C GLY A 66 -27.24 7.52 3.62
N ASN A 67 -27.05 8.32 4.67
CA ASN A 67 -27.01 7.84 6.08
C ASN A 67 -26.04 6.65 6.24
N ARG A 68 -24.87 6.76 5.61
CA ARG A 68 -23.82 5.73 5.62
C ARG A 68 -22.65 6.17 6.47
N GLN A 69 -21.94 5.22 7.03
CA GLN A 69 -20.75 5.46 7.86
C GLN A 69 -19.55 4.72 7.27
N LEU A 70 -18.41 5.38 7.22
CA LEU A 70 -17.16 4.78 6.81
C LEU A 70 -16.70 3.74 7.85
N SER A 71 -16.63 2.47 7.46
CA SER A 71 -16.18 1.36 8.33
C SER A 71 -14.70 1.06 8.14
N PHE A 72 -14.23 1.21 6.92
CA PHE A 72 -12.84 1.03 6.50
C PHE A 72 -12.49 2.03 5.41
N ALA A 73 -11.27 2.57 5.43
CA ALA A 73 -10.69 3.29 4.32
C ALA A 73 -9.16 3.27 4.33
N VAL A 74 -8.58 3.42 3.15
CA VAL A 74 -7.14 3.54 2.93
C VAL A 74 -6.90 4.48 1.74
N ASN A 75 -5.78 5.21 1.74
CA ASN A 75 -5.41 5.93 0.52
C ASN A 75 -5.18 4.95 -0.64
N ALA A 76 -5.65 5.32 -1.82
CA ALA A 76 -5.54 4.52 -3.04
C ALA A 76 -4.29 4.89 -3.87
N GLY A 77 -4.43 4.98 -5.20
CA GLY A 77 -3.33 5.30 -6.10
C GLY A 77 -2.76 6.71 -5.91
N MET A 78 -1.57 6.93 -6.46
CA MET A 78 -0.85 8.19 -6.36
C MET A 78 -1.56 9.33 -7.10
N TYR A 79 -1.32 10.56 -6.65
CA TYR A 79 -2.00 11.77 -7.12
C TYR A 79 -1.04 12.95 -7.26
N HIS A 80 -1.45 13.94 -8.04
CA HIS A 80 -0.77 15.21 -8.24
C HIS A 80 -1.02 16.20 -7.10
N ALA A 81 -0.34 17.34 -7.12
CA ALA A 81 -0.48 18.38 -6.10
C ALA A 81 -1.92 18.98 -6.04
N ASP A 82 -2.67 18.87 -7.11
CA ASP A 82 -4.10 19.26 -7.20
C ASP A 82 -5.05 18.12 -6.80
N PHE A 83 -4.54 17.02 -6.27
CA PHE A 83 -5.24 15.80 -5.87
C PHE A 83 -5.79 14.96 -7.04
N SER A 84 -5.58 15.33 -8.28
CA SER A 84 -5.95 14.51 -9.44
C SER A 84 -5.11 13.22 -9.49
N PRO A 85 -5.68 12.07 -9.90
CA PRO A 85 -4.95 10.82 -10.03
C PRO A 85 -3.80 10.90 -11.04
N VAL A 86 -2.62 10.35 -10.72
CA VAL A 86 -1.48 10.24 -11.66
C VAL A 86 -1.78 9.26 -12.81
N GLY A 87 -2.65 8.30 -12.58
CA GLY A 87 -3.01 7.27 -13.54
C GLY A 87 -4.48 6.88 -13.45
N LEU A 88 -4.77 5.68 -13.93
CA LEU A 88 -6.15 5.19 -14.04
C LEU A 88 -6.96 5.38 -12.76
N PHE A 89 -8.15 5.94 -12.94
CA PHE A 89 -9.16 6.05 -11.91
C PHE A 89 -10.54 5.74 -12.52
N VAL A 90 -11.12 4.62 -12.11
CA VAL A 90 -12.47 4.19 -12.50
C VAL A 90 -13.35 4.11 -11.27
N ARG A 91 -14.48 4.81 -11.28
CA ARG A 91 -15.48 4.82 -10.22
C ARG A 91 -16.84 4.49 -10.79
N ASP A 92 -17.53 3.52 -10.18
CA ASP A 92 -18.86 3.06 -10.60
C ASP A 92 -18.95 2.72 -12.11
N GLY A 93 -17.89 2.08 -12.65
CA GLY A 93 -17.77 1.69 -14.05
C GLY A 93 -17.41 2.82 -15.01
N ARG A 94 -17.19 4.04 -14.52
CA ARG A 94 -16.83 5.20 -15.32
C ARG A 94 -15.34 5.53 -15.15
N GLU A 95 -14.61 5.62 -16.25
CA GLU A 95 -13.24 6.12 -16.26
C GLU A 95 -13.26 7.65 -16.10
N GLU A 96 -12.67 8.15 -15.00
CA GLU A 96 -12.55 9.58 -14.69
C GLU A 96 -11.12 10.10 -14.91
N ALA A 97 -10.12 9.21 -14.85
CA ALA A 97 -8.75 9.51 -15.26
C ALA A 97 -8.19 8.32 -16.05
N PRO A 98 -7.45 8.58 -17.14
CA PRO A 98 -6.99 7.55 -18.07
C PRO A 98 -5.83 6.75 -17.50
N LEU A 99 -5.63 5.54 -18.08
CA LEU A 99 -4.47 4.72 -17.85
C LEU A 99 -3.17 5.45 -18.25
N ASN A 100 -2.20 5.47 -17.34
CA ASN A 100 -0.91 6.12 -17.57
C ASN A 100 0.19 5.05 -17.80
N LEU A 101 0.63 4.89 -19.03
CA LEU A 101 1.71 4.00 -19.43
C LEU A 101 3.04 4.72 -19.66
N SER A 102 3.11 6.01 -19.41
CA SER A 102 4.31 6.84 -19.61
C SER A 102 5.49 6.34 -18.77
N SER A 103 6.68 6.74 -19.16
CA SER A 103 7.89 6.63 -18.33
C SER A 103 8.07 7.91 -17.52
N GLY A 104 8.73 7.80 -16.36
CA GLY A 104 8.97 8.94 -15.49
C GLY A 104 9.84 8.55 -14.30
N THR A 105 9.93 9.44 -13.32
CA THR A 105 10.69 9.25 -12.08
C THR A 105 9.74 8.98 -10.91
N GLY A 106 10.23 8.30 -9.88
CA GLY A 106 9.46 7.98 -8.68
C GLY A 106 8.77 6.61 -8.75
N ASN A 107 8.16 6.25 -7.63
CA ASN A 107 7.62 4.90 -7.42
C ASN A 107 6.52 4.52 -8.41
N PHE A 108 5.65 5.47 -8.78
CA PHE A 108 4.59 5.23 -9.76
C PHE A 108 5.14 4.68 -11.09
N PHE A 109 6.28 5.23 -11.54
CA PHE A 109 6.90 4.89 -12.82
C PHE A 109 7.90 3.74 -12.74
N LEU A 110 8.13 3.15 -11.57
CA LEU A 110 8.95 1.95 -11.43
C LEU A 110 8.18 0.76 -11.99
N LYS A 111 8.52 0.38 -13.23
CA LYS A 111 7.83 -0.68 -13.98
C LYS A 111 8.43 -2.07 -13.70
N PRO A 112 7.56 -3.11 -13.63
CA PRO A 112 6.11 -3.06 -13.87
C PRO A 112 5.36 -2.37 -12.74
N ASN A 113 4.53 -1.39 -13.10
CA ASN A 113 3.52 -0.82 -12.21
C ASN A 113 2.15 -1.49 -12.45
N GLY A 114 1.15 -1.21 -11.64
CA GLY A 114 -0.06 -2.00 -11.67
C GLY A 114 -1.35 -1.23 -11.47
N VAL A 115 -2.44 -1.94 -11.70
CA VAL A 115 -3.81 -1.52 -11.45
C VAL A 115 -4.43 -2.50 -10.46
N PHE A 116 -4.95 -1.97 -9.34
CA PHE A 116 -5.92 -2.68 -8.53
C PHE A 116 -7.31 -2.38 -9.09
N LEU A 117 -8.10 -3.42 -9.34
CA LEU A 117 -9.44 -3.30 -9.87
C LEU A 117 -10.42 -4.28 -9.20
N VAL A 118 -11.70 -3.94 -9.23
CA VAL A 118 -12.81 -4.84 -8.89
C VAL A 118 -13.73 -4.92 -10.09
N SER A 119 -13.99 -6.12 -10.53
CA SER A 119 -14.87 -6.44 -11.66
C SER A 119 -15.96 -7.43 -11.24
N ASP A 120 -16.84 -7.78 -12.17
CA ASP A 120 -17.83 -8.84 -11.96
C ASP A 120 -17.19 -10.21 -11.63
N ALA A 121 -15.94 -10.42 -12.07
CA ALA A 121 -15.15 -11.61 -11.75
C ALA A 121 -14.40 -11.54 -10.40
N GLY A 122 -14.58 -10.45 -9.63
CA GLY A 122 -13.92 -10.19 -8.35
C GLY A 122 -12.71 -9.25 -8.44
N PRO A 123 -11.94 -9.16 -7.33
CA PRO A 123 -10.78 -8.27 -7.24
C PRO A 123 -9.57 -8.83 -8.00
N ARG A 124 -8.77 -7.94 -8.58
CA ARG A 124 -7.51 -8.27 -9.23
C ARG A 124 -6.46 -7.18 -9.00
N VAL A 125 -5.22 -7.60 -8.98
CA VAL A 125 -4.06 -6.74 -9.22
C VAL A 125 -3.42 -7.23 -10.52
N VAL A 126 -3.27 -6.33 -11.48
CA VAL A 126 -2.73 -6.64 -12.81
C VAL A 126 -1.62 -5.67 -13.19
N GLU A 127 -0.74 -6.05 -14.09
CA GLU A 127 0.21 -5.10 -14.68
C GLU A 127 -0.55 -4.06 -15.51
N SER A 128 -0.14 -2.80 -15.44
CA SER A 128 -0.83 -1.71 -16.14
C SER A 128 -0.93 -1.95 -17.66
N SER A 129 0.06 -2.60 -18.26
CA SER A 129 0.06 -2.95 -19.69
C SER A 129 -1.02 -3.99 -20.07
N GLU A 130 -1.52 -4.77 -19.10
CA GLU A 130 -2.57 -5.79 -19.33
C GLU A 130 -3.98 -5.21 -19.26
N TYR A 131 -4.15 -4.06 -18.60
CA TYR A 131 -5.47 -3.46 -18.37
C TYR A 131 -6.28 -3.21 -19.65
N PRO A 132 -5.71 -2.68 -20.77
CA PRO A 132 -6.47 -2.48 -22.00
C PRO A 132 -7.07 -3.76 -22.58
N ALA A 133 -6.38 -4.90 -22.43
CA ALA A 133 -6.89 -6.19 -22.90
C ALA A 133 -8.10 -6.65 -22.07
N LEU A 134 -8.13 -6.37 -20.76
CA LEU A 134 -9.27 -6.67 -19.89
C LEU A 134 -10.50 -5.85 -20.28
N VAL A 135 -10.32 -4.54 -20.52
CA VAL A 135 -11.41 -3.68 -21.01
C VAL A 135 -11.93 -4.19 -22.35
N LYS A 136 -11.03 -4.52 -23.29
CA LYS A 136 -11.39 -5.04 -24.62
C LYS A 136 -12.12 -6.38 -24.56
N SER A 137 -11.88 -7.21 -23.55
CA SER A 137 -12.59 -8.47 -23.35
C SER A 137 -14.03 -8.31 -22.86
N GLY A 138 -14.50 -7.07 -22.60
CA GLY A 138 -15.84 -6.80 -22.09
C GLY A 138 -15.99 -7.03 -20.58
N MET A 139 -14.89 -7.10 -19.83
CA MET A 139 -14.92 -7.25 -18.38
C MET A 139 -15.62 -6.04 -17.73
N GLY A 140 -16.67 -6.27 -16.97
CA GLY A 140 -17.40 -5.25 -16.22
C GLY A 140 -16.57 -4.73 -15.04
N ILE A 141 -15.70 -3.74 -15.28
CA ILE A 141 -14.84 -3.14 -14.26
C ILE A 141 -15.63 -2.06 -13.51
N ARG A 142 -15.89 -2.30 -12.23
CA ARG A 142 -16.66 -1.39 -11.38
C ARG A 142 -15.78 -0.28 -10.78
N LEU A 143 -14.59 -0.62 -10.32
CA LEU A 143 -13.59 0.35 -9.87
C LEU A 143 -12.18 -0.08 -10.29
N ALA A 144 -11.31 0.90 -10.50
CA ALA A 144 -9.89 0.67 -10.72
C ALA A 144 -9.06 1.86 -10.28
N THR A 145 -7.88 1.60 -9.74
CA THR A 145 -6.89 2.63 -9.40
C THR A 145 -5.50 2.15 -9.76
N GLN A 146 -4.74 2.99 -10.44
CA GLN A 146 -3.36 2.71 -10.84
C GLN A 146 -2.38 3.23 -9.81
N SER A 147 -1.34 2.44 -9.54
CA SER A 147 -0.22 2.85 -8.69
C SER A 147 1.04 2.04 -9.05
N GLY A 148 2.10 2.17 -8.25
CA GLY A 148 3.32 1.43 -8.49
C GLY A 148 4.42 1.61 -7.44
N PRO A 149 5.32 0.63 -7.39
CA PRO A 149 5.46 -0.53 -8.28
C PRO A 149 4.46 -1.68 -7.96
N LEU A 150 4.31 -2.63 -8.87
CA LEU A 150 3.85 -3.96 -8.48
C LEU A 150 4.83 -4.54 -7.47
N LEU A 151 4.33 -5.09 -6.37
CA LEU A 151 5.17 -5.77 -5.37
C LEU A 151 5.38 -7.23 -5.77
N LEU A 152 4.27 -7.86 -6.21
CA LEU A 152 4.22 -9.26 -6.64
C LEU A 152 3.39 -9.37 -7.92
N ARG A 153 3.84 -10.25 -8.81
CA ARG A 153 3.10 -10.72 -9.96
C ARG A 153 3.24 -12.22 -10.07
N HIS A 154 2.13 -12.96 -9.99
CA HIS A 154 2.07 -14.43 -10.01
C HIS A 154 3.01 -15.10 -8.97
N GLY A 155 3.18 -14.47 -7.80
CA GLY A 155 4.06 -14.93 -6.73
C GLY A 155 5.54 -14.53 -6.89
N VAL A 156 5.89 -13.85 -7.98
CA VAL A 156 7.25 -13.38 -8.25
C VAL A 156 7.41 -11.94 -7.77
N LEU A 157 8.50 -11.68 -7.06
CA LEU A 157 8.87 -10.34 -6.61
C LEU A 157 9.23 -9.44 -7.80
N HIS A 158 8.87 -8.18 -7.71
CA HIS A 158 9.30 -7.18 -8.68
C HIS A 158 10.84 -7.13 -8.78
N PRO A 159 11.43 -7.18 -10.00
CA PRO A 159 12.86 -7.37 -10.17
C PRO A 159 13.74 -6.23 -9.63
N ALA A 160 13.20 -5.03 -9.48
CA ALA A 160 13.94 -3.88 -8.96
C ALA A 160 13.87 -3.75 -7.43
N LEU A 161 13.26 -4.68 -6.69
CA LEU A 161 13.23 -4.61 -5.22
C LEU A 161 14.55 -5.08 -4.62
N ILE A 162 15.18 -4.21 -3.85
CA ILE A 162 16.50 -4.44 -3.26
C ILE A 162 16.35 -4.88 -1.81
N PRO A 163 16.84 -6.09 -1.41
CA PRO A 163 16.69 -6.63 -0.05
C PRO A 163 17.18 -5.69 1.05
N ASN A 164 18.33 -5.08 0.87
CA ASN A 164 18.98 -4.23 1.87
C ASN A 164 18.86 -2.73 1.54
N SER A 165 17.73 -2.32 0.96
CA SER A 165 17.50 -0.91 0.62
C SER A 165 17.31 -0.07 1.88
N ASP A 166 18.04 1.06 1.97
CA ASP A 166 17.89 2.06 3.04
C ASP A 166 16.62 2.92 2.88
N SER A 167 15.90 2.78 1.77
CA SER A 167 14.64 3.48 1.53
C SER A 167 13.51 2.89 2.36
N ARG A 168 13.53 3.16 3.66
CA ARG A 168 12.55 2.67 4.64
C ARG A 168 11.49 3.74 4.91
N LYS A 169 10.21 3.37 4.79
CA LYS A 169 9.05 4.25 5.02
C LYS A 169 7.87 3.43 5.55
N ILE A 170 6.92 4.11 6.17
CA ILE A 170 5.57 3.54 6.33
C ILE A 170 5.00 3.35 4.93
N ARG A 171 4.49 2.15 4.65
CA ARG A 171 4.00 1.78 3.32
C ARG A 171 2.62 1.17 3.42
N ASN A 172 1.78 1.41 2.43
CA ASN A 172 0.53 0.68 2.27
C ASN A 172 0.43 0.05 0.88
N GLY A 173 -0.36 -1.01 0.81
CA GLY A 173 -0.55 -1.75 -0.43
C GLY A 173 -1.77 -2.66 -0.34
N VAL A 174 -2.09 -3.27 -1.47
CA VAL A 174 -3.18 -4.22 -1.61
C VAL A 174 -2.69 -5.49 -2.30
N GLY A 175 -3.02 -6.65 -1.72
CA GLY A 175 -2.83 -7.96 -2.33
C GLY A 175 -4.16 -8.66 -2.55
N ILE A 176 -4.14 -9.76 -3.32
CA ILE A 176 -5.33 -10.54 -3.65
C ILE A 176 -5.20 -11.96 -3.12
N SER A 177 -6.24 -12.43 -2.43
CA SER A 177 -6.40 -13.81 -2.00
C SER A 177 -7.83 -14.28 -2.32
N GLY A 178 -8.01 -14.94 -3.46
CA GLY A 178 -9.33 -15.34 -3.97
C GLY A 178 -10.25 -14.13 -4.21
N HIS A 179 -11.38 -14.06 -3.53
CA HIS A 179 -12.32 -12.94 -3.59
C HIS A 179 -12.02 -11.82 -2.57
N THR A 180 -10.93 -11.93 -1.84
CA THR A 180 -10.57 -11.01 -0.77
C THR A 180 -9.49 -10.04 -1.24
N ALA A 181 -9.75 -8.74 -1.09
CA ALA A 181 -8.73 -7.72 -1.14
C ALA A 181 -8.06 -7.60 0.24
N VAL A 182 -6.73 -7.76 0.28
CA VAL A 182 -5.94 -7.75 1.50
C VAL A 182 -5.16 -6.45 1.56
N PHE A 183 -5.63 -5.50 2.35
CA PHE A 183 -4.97 -4.21 2.57
C PHE A 183 -3.98 -4.31 3.72
N VAL A 184 -2.79 -3.78 3.51
CA VAL A 184 -1.72 -3.77 4.50
C VAL A 184 -1.15 -2.37 4.64
N ILE A 185 -0.93 -1.93 5.87
CA ILE A 185 -0.09 -0.79 6.21
C ILE A 185 1.01 -1.25 7.15
N SER A 186 2.25 -0.84 6.90
CA SER A 186 3.33 -1.08 7.87
C SER A 186 3.25 -0.05 8.98
N ASP A 187 3.33 -0.49 10.23
CA ASP A 187 3.32 0.39 11.42
C ASP A 187 4.75 0.82 11.80
N THR A 188 5.74 0.14 11.24
CA THR A 188 7.17 0.50 11.30
C THR A 188 7.72 0.73 9.89
N PRO A 189 8.77 1.57 9.73
CA PRO A 189 9.38 1.80 8.42
C PRO A 189 9.96 0.51 7.82
N VAL A 190 9.56 0.19 6.58
CA VAL A 190 10.02 -0.97 5.82
C VAL A 190 10.51 -0.57 4.44
N ASN A 191 11.42 -1.36 3.85
CA ASN A 191 11.74 -1.21 2.44
C ASN A 191 10.72 -1.98 1.55
N PHE A 192 10.79 -1.81 0.24
CA PHE A 192 9.87 -2.49 -0.68
C PHE A 192 10.00 -4.00 -0.68
N TYR A 193 11.22 -4.52 -0.53
CA TYR A 193 11.48 -5.95 -0.54
C TYR A 193 10.84 -6.65 0.66
N GLU A 194 11.04 -6.13 1.87
CA GLU A 194 10.40 -6.62 3.09
C GLU A 194 8.88 -6.55 3.00
N PHE A 195 8.35 -5.45 2.46
CA PHE A 195 6.93 -5.27 2.30
C PHE A 195 6.32 -6.26 1.30
N ALA A 196 7.02 -6.55 0.20
CA ALA A 196 6.60 -7.54 -0.78
C ALA A 196 6.69 -8.98 -0.22
N LEU A 197 7.75 -9.31 0.54
CA LEU A 197 7.86 -10.59 1.22
C LEU A 197 6.70 -10.84 2.18
N TYR A 198 6.24 -9.82 2.91
CA TYR A 198 5.10 -9.96 3.82
C TYR A 198 3.83 -10.38 3.07
N PHE A 199 3.55 -9.78 1.92
CA PHE A 199 2.42 -10.21 1.07
C PHE A 199 2.57 -11.65 0.56
N ARG A 200 3.79 -12.04 0.14
CA ARG A 200 4.03 -13.37 -0.44
C ARG A 200 4.06 -14.47 0.61
N ASP A 201 4.88 -14.30 1.64
CA ASP A 201 5.28 -15.39 2.53
C ASP A 201 4.35 -15.51 3.74
N VAL A 202 3.75 -14.40 4.20
CA VAL A 202 2.85 -14.38 5.36
C VAL A 202 1.38 -14.36 4.94
N LEU A 203 1.03 -13.52 3.96
CA LEU A 203 -0.37 -13.37 3.52
C LEU A 203 -0.73 -14.26 2.32
N HIS A 204 0.25 -14.94 1.73
CA HIS A 204 0.10 -15.85 0.59
C HIS A 204 -0.62 -15.22 -0.61
N CYS A 205 -0.44 -13.91 -0.81
CA CYS A 205 -0.92 -13.21 -1.98
C CYS A 205 0.00 -13.52 -3.17
N ARG A 206 -0.61 -13.84 -4.33
CA ARG A 206 0.16 -14.04 -5.56
C ARG A 206 0.43 -12.76 -6.30
N ASP A 207 -0.48 -11.79 -6.18
CA ASP A 207 -0.39 -10.49 -6.82
C ASP A 207 -0.60 -9.41 -5.75
N ALA A 208 0.27 -8.40 -5.74
CA ALA A 208 0.20 -7.29 -4.79
C ALA A 208 0.74 -6.00 -5.41
N LEU A 209 0.09 -4.89 -5.07
CA LEU A 209 0.39 -3.55 -5.55
C LEU A 209 0.70 -2.62 -4.38
N TYR A 210 1.77 -1.87 -4.50
CA TYR A 210 2.04 -0.74 -3.63
C TYR A 210 1.13 0.44 -3.98
N LEU A 211 0.50 1.04 -2.97
CA LEU A 211 -0.40 2.17 -3.17
C LEU A 211 0.31 3.51 -2.92
N ASP A 212 0.87 3.72 -1.72
CA ASP A 212 1.66 4.91 -1.41
C ASP A 212 2.59 4.66 -0.19
N GLY A 213 3.53 5.58 0.06
CA GLY A 213 4.40 5.59 1.23
C GLY A 213 4.38 6.90 2.00
N THR A 214 4.43 8.01 1.27
CA THR A 214 4.53 9.34 1.93
C THR A 214 3.23 9.73 2.64
N VAL A 215 2.10 9.20 2.21
CA VAL A 215 0.76 9.48 2.73
C VAL A 215 0.00 8.21 3.15
N SER A 216 0.73 7.15 3.50
CA SER A 216 0.09 5.93 4.00
C SER A 216 -0.78 6.21 5.21
N ALA A 217 -2.08 5.95 5.07
CA ALA A 217 -3.09 6.19 6.11
C ALA A 217 -4.18 5.12 6.04
N LEU A 218 -4.67 4.72 7.21
CA LEU A 218 -5.72 3.73 7.41
C LEU A 218 -6.81 4.28 8.33
N HIS A 219 -8.06 4.05 7.97
CA HIS A 219 -9.22 4.17 8.85
C HIS A 219 -9.87 2.81 9.01
N SER A 220 -10.19 2.43 10.24
CA SER A 220 -10.94 1.21 10.55
C SER A 220 -11.65 1.34 11.88
N ASN A 221 -12.98 1.28 11.86
CA ASN A 221 -13.79 1.31 13.08
C ASN A 221 -13.53 0.08 13.95
N ALA A 222 -13.33 -1.10 13.34
CA ALA A 222 -13.04 -2.33 14.05
C ALA A 222 -11.72 -2.27 14.82
N LEU A 223 -10.71 -1.58 14.28
CA LEU A 223 -9.41 -1.38 14.91
C LEU A 223 -9.33 -0.11 15.76
N ARG A 224 -10.40 0.70 15.81
CA ARG A 224 -10.42 2.02 16.44
C ARG A 224 -9.26 2.91 16.00
N ARG A 225 -8.94 2.86 14.71
CA ARG A 225 -7.83 3.58 14.09
C ARG A 225 -8.36 4.54 13.03
N SER A 226 -7.82 5.76 13.01
CA SER A 226 -8.07 6.73 11.95
C SER A 226 -6.84 7.62 11.82
N ASP A 227 -5.99 7.32 10.85
CA ASP A 227 -4.75 8.04 10.64
C ASP A 227 -5.02 9.37 9.93
N PHE A 228 -4.24 10.39 10.30
CA PHE A 228 -4.11 11.62 9.53
C PHE A 228 -2.63 12.00 9.46
N VAL A 229 -2.00 11.68 8.34
CA VAL A 229 -0.59 12.00 8.10
C VAL A 229 -0.48 13.23 7.19
N ARG A 230 -1.26 13.24 6.11
CA ARG A 230 -1.38 14.32 5.10
C ARG A 230 -2.73 14.28 4.44
N GLU A 231 -3.05 15.30 3.65
CA GLU A 231 -4.20 15.28 2.75
C GLU A 231 -4.04 14.17 1.71
N LEU A 232 -5.11 13.44 1.43
CA LEU A 232 -5.17 12.30 0.55
C LEU A 232 -5.75 12.69 -0.81
N GLY A 233 -5.30 12.03 -1.89
CA GLY A 233 -6.00 12.01 -3.16
C GLY A 233 -7.08 10.93 -3.17
N PRO A 234 -7.04 9.94 -4.09
CA PRO A 234 -7.99 8.83 -4.13
C PRO A 234 -8.03 8.02 -2.83
N ILE A 235 -9.23 7.62 -2.42
CA ILE A 235 -9.49 6.82 -1.20
C ILE A 235 -10.26 5.57 -1.60
N LEU A 236 -9.79 4.39 -1.19
CA LEU A 236 -10.56 3.14 -1.20
C LEU A 236 -11.25 3.00 0.14
N GLY A 237 -12.53 2.62 0.16
CA GLY A 237 -13.26 2.48 1.41
C GLY A 237 -14.48 1.57 1.32
N VAL A 238 -14.94 1.12 2.50
CA VAL A 238 -16.20 0.42 2.72
C VAL A 238 -17.06 1.31 3.61
N ALA A 239 -18.26 1.65 3.13
CA ALA A 239 -19.23 2.41 3.89
C ALA A 239 -20.48 1.56 4.12
N LEU A 240 -20.92 1.49 5.37
CA LEU A 240 -22.08 0.73 5.82
C LEU A 240 -23.27 1.67 6.07
N PRO A 241 -24.51 1.16 5.96
CA PRO A 241 -25.74 1.88 6.35
C PRO A 241 -25.73 2.35 7.79
#